data_81521901d91fabba519ccf1d8149e253
#
_entry.id   81521901d91fabba519ccf1d8149e253
#
_cell.length_a   1.000
_cell.length_b   1.000
_cell.length_c   1.000
_cell.angle_alpha   90.00
_cell.angle_beta   90.00
_cell.angle_gamma   90.00
#
_symmetry.space_group_name_H-M   'P 1'
#
loop_
_entity.id
_entity.type
_entity.pdbx_description
1 polymer ?
#
loop_
_entity_poly.entity_id
_entity_poly.type
_entity_poly.pdbx_seq_one_letter_code
_entity_poly.pdbx_strand_id
1 'polypeptide(L)'
;MSSEYGQNIKLTVFGESHASAVGVLIEGLPAGEAIDEERIMNFMRRRMGGKAWSTPRKEEDRPEFLCGLLGGKTTGAALCAIIRNSNIRPSDYENMKNVPRPSHADYPAFVKYGGANDRSGGGQFSGRLTAPLCVAGAISEQILARKGINVAAHLSRAAGIDDTPFDPCDPDNGIFEKLKTKLFPTIDDTAGEEMIKKILEAKESLDSVGGIVECAVTGLGAGLGDPIFGSAESRISSMIFGIGGVRGIEFGAGFSAADMTGSVHNDPYCLIDSTVKTVTNNHGGIIGGLTSGMPIIFRAAFKPTPSIGLPQRSVDLDSLEETRLEIRGRHDPCIAVRAVPCVEAAAAVTVLDMVLGK
;
A
#
# COMPACT_ATOMS: atom_id res chain seq x y z
N MET A 1 1.56 3.65 21.50
CA MET A 1 1.78 3.83 20.03
C MET A 1 1.06 2.67 19.38
N SER A 2 0.23 2.92 18.39
CA SER A 2 -0.53 1.84 17.78
C SER A 2 0.13 1.42 16.47
N SER A 3 0.63 0.18 16.45
CA SER A 3 0.96 -0.55 15.21
C SER A 3 -0.19 -1.50 14.86
N GLU A 4 -1.35 -1.27 15.47
CA GLU A 4 -2.56 -2.08 15.33
C GLU A 4 -3.57 -1.41 14.42
N TYR A 5 -4.29 -2.24 13.68
CA TYR A 5 -5.41 -1.86 12.84
C TYR A 5 -6.50 -2.93 12.88
N GLY A 6 -7.76 -2.50 12.70
CA GLY A 6 -8.92 -3.37 12.50
C GLY A 6 -9.81 -3.54 13.72
N GLN A 7 -10.97 -4.13 13.51
CA GLN A 7 -12.02 -4.34 14.52
C GLN A 7 -12.33 -5.83 14.70
N ASN A 8 -12.60 -6.53 13.63
CA ASN A 8 -12.91 -7.98 13.60
C ASN A 8 -11.64 -8.78 13.32
N ILE A 9 -10.79 -8.27 12.42
CA ILE A 9 -9.40 -8.69 12.29
C ILE A 9 -8.54 -7.65 12.97
N LYS A 10 -7.69 -8.06 13.91
CA LYS A 10 -6.67 -7.19 14.47
C LYS A 10 -5.32 -7.50 13.84
N LEU A 11 -4.77 -6.53 13.17
CA LEU A 11 -3.47 -6.60 12.53
C LEU A 11 -2.45 -5.81 13.33
N THR A 12 -1.38 -6.44 13.80
CA THR A 12 -0.22 -5.75 14.39
C THR A 12 1.00 -5.95 13.52
N VAL A 13 1.57 -4.86 13.00
CA VAL A 13 2.85 -4.86 12.29
C VAL A 13 3.95 -4.45 13.25
N PHE A 14 5.07 -5.19 13.27
CA PHE A 14 6.18 -4.94 14.20
C PHE A 14 7.55 -5.11 13.55
N GLY A 15 8.57 -4.60 14.23
CA GLY A 15 9.97 -4.66 13.82
C GLY A 15 10.47 -3.34 13.23
N GLU A 16 11.72 -3.35 12.80
CA GLU A 16 12.44 -2.21 12.24
C GLU A 16 13.29 -2.66 11.06
N SER A 17 13.63 -1.72 10.17
CA SER A 17 14.28 -2.05 8.89
C SER A 17 15.66 -2.71 9.04
N HIS A 18 16.35 -2.49 10.15
CA HIS A 18 17.68 -3.04 10.44
C HIS A 18 17.70 -3.93 11.69
N ALA A 19 16.55 -4.20 12.29
CA ALA A 19 16.40 -5.27 13.28
C ALA A 19 16.52 -6.66 12.62
N SER A 20 16.56 -7.72 13.42
CA SER A 20 16.70 -9.10 12.92
C SER A 20 15.55 -9.54 11.99
N ALA A 21 14.35 -9.01 12.22
CA ALA A 21 13.16 -9.30 11.40
C ALA A 21 12.14 -8.16 11.47
N VAL A 22 11.21 -8.19 10.52
CA VAL A 22 9.90 -7.51 10.60
C VAL A 22 8.81 -8.57 10.59
N GLY A 23 7.63 -8.27 11.13
CA GLY A 23 6.59 -9.29 11.21
C GLY A 23 5.19 -8.72 11.33
N VAL A 24 4.23 -9.64 11.29
CA VAL A 24 2.81 -9.38 11.45
C VAL A 24 2.19 -10.40 12.39
N LEU A 25 1.30 -9.92 13.26
CA LEU A 25 0.35 -10.73 14.03
C LEU A 25 -1.05 -10.42 13.51
N ILE A 26 -1.83 -11.46 13.23
CA ILE A 26 -3.20 -11.35 12.73
C ILE A 26 -4.10 -12.15 13.66
N GLU A 27 -5.03 -11.49 14.32
CA GLU A 27 -6.08 -12.11 15.13
C GLU A 27 -7.44 -12.01 14.42
N GLY A 28 -8.34 -12.91 14.72
CA GLY A 28 -9.72 -12.88 14.18
C GLY A 28 -9.89 -13.54 12.82
N LEU A 29 -8.85 -14.19 12.27
CA LEU A 29 -9.03 -14.99 11.04
C LEU A 29 -9.94 -16.17 11.30
N PRO A 30 -10.93 -16.46 10.41
CA PRO A 30 -11.77 -17.66 10.52
C PRO A 30 -10.90 -18.92 10.52
N ALA A 31 -11.27 -19.91 11.32
CA ALA A 31 -10.61 -21.21 11.33
C ALA A 31 -10.94 -22.02 10.07
N GLY A 32 -9.98 -22.81 9.58
CA GLY A 32 -10.17 -23.74 8.46
C GLY A 32 -10.00 -23.14 7.08
N GLU A 33 -9.66 -21.84 6.97
CA GLU A 33 -9.37 -21.20 5.69
C GLU A 33 -8.08 -21.76 5.09
N ALA A 34 -8.16 -22.29 3.87
CA ALA A 34 -7.00 -22.78 3.14
C ALA A 34 -6.11 -21.61 2.69
N ILE A 35 -4.83 -21.66 3.01
CA ILE A 35 -3.83 -20.65 2.66
C ILE A 35 -2.77 -21.30 1.77
N ASP A 36 -2.62 -20.76 0.58
CA ASP A 36 -1.62 -21.15 -0.39
C ASP A 36 -0.37 -20.24 -0.23
N GLU A 37 0.70 -20.83 0.28
CA GLU A 37 1.96 -20.10 0.51
C GLU A 37 2.63 -19.67 -0.81
N GLU A 38 2.42 -20.38 -1.92
CA GLU A 38 2.96 -19.98 -3.21
C GLU A 38 2.28 -18.71 -3.73
N ARG A 39 0.96 -18.59 -3.54
CA ARG A 39 0.23 -17.35 -3.84
C ARG A 39 0.73 -16.19 -2.98
N ILE A 40 1.06 -16.42 -1.70
CA ILE A 40 1.68 -15.38 -0.87
C ILE A 40 3.02 -14.97 -1.47
N MET A 41 3.88 -15.93 -1.87
CA MET A 41 5.17 -15.60 -2.46
C MET A 41 5.05 -14.86 -3.79
N ASN A 42 4.06 -15.20 -4.63
CA ASN A 42 3.78 -14.49 -5.87
C ASN A 42 3.38 -13.03 -5.61
N PHE A 43 2.54 -12.80 -4.59
CA PHE A 43 2.16 -11.46 -4.15
C PHE A 43 3.39 -10.67 -3.66
N MET A 44 4.22 -11.27 -2.82
CA MET A 44 5.44 -10.67 -2.27
C MET A 44 6.46 -10.28 -3.35
N ARG A 45 6.61 -11.09 -4.42
CA ARG A 45 7.52 -10.82 -5.54
C ARG A 45 7.23 -9.49 -6.25
N ARG A 46 5.99 -9.06 -6.30
CA ARG A 46 5.59 -7.78 -6.90
C ARG A 46 6.15 -6.59 -6.13
N ARG A 47 6.29 -6.73 -4.79
CA ARG A 47 6.85 -5.71 -3.91
C ARG A 47 8.39 -5.66 -3.92
N MET A 48 9.06 -6.76 -4.27
CA MET A 48 10.52 -6.88 -4.19
C MET A 48 11.25 -5.87 -5.08
N GLY A 49 12.39 -5.35 -4.57
CA GLY A 49 13.32 -4.53 -5.34
C GLY A 49 14.14 -5.34 -6.35
N GLY A 50 15.22 -4.73 -6.85
CA GLY A 50 16.18 -5.38 -7.75
C GLY A 50 15.82 -5.30 -9.22
N LYS A 51 14.84 -4.46 -9.60
CA LYS A 51 14.51 -4.12 -10.98
C LYS A 51 15.26 -2.84 -11.40
N ALA A 52 15.38 -2.59 -12.70
CA ALA A 52 16.05 -1.40 -13.23
C ALA A 52 15.45 -0.09 -12.65
N TRP A 53 14.13 -0.04 -12.54
CA TRP A 53 13.34 1.10 -12.05
C TRP A 53 13.10 1.11 -10.53
N SER A 54 13.77 0.25 -9.77
CA SER A 54 13.62 0.16 -8.32
C SER A 54 14.96 0.19 -7.61
N THR A 55 14.93 0.14 -6.27
CA THR A 55 16.15 -0.04 -5.47
C THR A 55 16.88 -1.32 -5.89
N PRO A 56 18.22 -1.31 -5.98
CA PRO A 56 19.02 -2.51 -6.24
C PRO A 56 19.06 -3.49 -5.06
N ARG A 57 18.46 -3.14 -3.91
CA ARG A 57 18.35 -4.02 -2.73
C ARG A 57 17.49 -5.22 -3.07
N LYS A 58 18.04 -6.42 -2.86
CA LYS A 58 17.35 -7.69 -3.05
C LYS A 58 17.16 -8.35 -1.69
N GLU A 59 15.93 -8.72 -1.38
CA GLU A 59 15.53 -9.54 -0.23
C GLU A 59 14.52 -10.55 -0.72
N GLU A 60 14.59 -11.77 -0.23
CA GLU A 60 13.66 -12.84 -0.65
C GLU A 60 12.26 -12.63 -0.09
N ASP A 61 12.12 -11.83 0.97
CA ASP A 61 10.85 -11.49 1.63
C ASP A 61 9.97 -12.71 1.92
N ARG A 62 10.59 -13.86 2.19
CA ARG A 62 9.88 -15.10 2.48
C ARG A 62 9.36 -15.08 3.92
N PRO A 63 8.04 -15.22 4.16
CA PRO A 63 7.50 -15.29 5.49
C PRO A 63 7.79 -16.64 6.14
N GLU A 64 8.13 -16.61 7.42
CA GLU A 64 8.18 -17.77 8.33
C GLU A 64 6.93 -17.72 9.21
N PHE A 65 6.04 -18.68 9.09
CA PHE A 65 4.85 -18.77 9.94
C PHE A 65 5.19 -19.45 11.25
N LEU A 66 5.06 -18.73 12.36
CA LEU A 66 5.39 -19.23 13.69
C LEU A 66 4.21 -19.93 14.37
N CYS A 67 2.98 -19.49 14.08
CA CYS A 67 1.73 -20.08 14.58
C CYS A 67 0.55 -19.62 13.72
N GLY A 68 -0.64 -20.19 14.00
CA GLY A 68 -1.89 -19.82 13.33
C GLY A 68 -2.17 -20.59 12.04
N LEU A 69 -1.21 -21.39 11.53
CA LEU A 69 -1.41 -22.30 10.39
C LEU A 69 -1.08 -23.74 10.80
N LEU A 70 -1.91 -24.68 10.36
CA LEU A 70 -1.68 -26.12 10.50
C LEU A 70 -2.13 -26.83 9.22
N GLY A 71 -1.21 -27.54 8.55
CA GLY A 71 -1.49 -28.22 7.29
C GLY A 71 -2.03 -27.29 6.20
N GLY A 72 -1.50 -26.06 6.11
CA GLY A 72 -1.92 -25.05 5.14
C GLY A 72 -3.29 -24.43 5.42
N LYS A 73 -3.84 -24.57 6.63
CA LYS A 73 -5.13 -23.97 7.01
C LYS A 73 -4.99 -23.13 8.28
N THR A 74 -5.77 -22.06 8.36
CA THR A 74 -5.88 -21.25 9.58
C THR A 74 -6.48 -22.06 10.72
N THR A 75 -5.98 -21.85 11.94
CA THR A 75 -6.44 -22.61 13.13
C THR A 75 -7.48 -21.85 13.95
N GLY A 76 -7.70 -20.55 13.67
CA GLY A 76 -8.48 -19.66 14.52
C GLY A 76 -7.68 -19.05 15.68
N ALA A 77 -6.47 -19.54 15.97
CA ALA A 77 -5.52 -18.85 16.84
C ALA A 77 -4.91 -17.67 16.10
N ALA A 78 -4.28 -16.75 16.85
CA ALA A 78 -3.50 -15.68 16.26
C ALA A 78 -2.46 -16.24 15.26
N LEU A 79 -2.43 -15.70 14.05
CA LEU A 79 -1.43 -16.04 13.05
C LEU A 79 -0.25 -15.10 13.17
N CYS A 80 0.95 -15.63 13.37
CA CYS A 80 2.17 -14.85 13.40
C CYS A 80 3.10 -15.26 12.26
N ALA A 81 3.54 -14.26 11.50
CA ALA A 81 4.53 -14.43 10.45
C ALA A 81 5.67 -13.41 10.61
N ILE A 82 6.90 -13.84 10.42
CA ILE A 82 8.09 -12.98 10.42
C ILE A 82 8.80 -13.08 9.08
N ILE A 83 9.51 -12.01 8.73
CA ILE A 83 10.39 -11.94 7.56
C ILE A 83 11.76 -11.50 8.05
N ARG A 84 12.78 -12.35 7.86
CA ARG A 84 14.17 -12.06 8.26
C ARG A 84 14.75 -10.93 7.42
N ASN A 85 15.48 -10.03 8.07
CA ASN A 85 16.25 -9.01 7.39
C ASN A 85 17.64 -9.56 7.06
N SER A 86 17.90 -9.85 5.79
CA SER A 86 19.17 -10.47 5.33
C SER A 86 20.17 -9.48 4.74
N ASN A 87 19.73 -8.29 4.33
CA ASN A 87 20.57 -7.30 3.62
C ASN A 87 20.72 -6.00 4.43
N ILE A 88 21.25 -6.14 5.64
CA ILE A 88 21.46 -5.03 6.58
C ILE A 88 22.83 -4.42 6.34
N ARG A 89 22.90 -3.08 6.14
CA ARG A 89 24.16 -2.31 6.02
C ARG A 89 24.07 -1.02 6.85
N PRO A 90 24.34 -1.08 8.16
CA PRO A 90 24.26 0.09 9.04
C PRO A 90 25.19 1.22 8.61
N SER A 91 26.36 0.90 8.04
CA SER A 91 27.34 1.89 7.56
C SER A 91 26.81 2.84 6.47
N ASP A 92 25.80 2.41 5.70
CA ASP A 92 25.20 3.26 4.67
C ASP A 92 24.45 4.49 5.26
N TYR A 93 24.26 4.54 6.58
CA TYR A 93 23.46 5.55 7.30
C TYR A 93 24.24 6.36 8.35
N GLU A 94 25.55 6.15 8.49
CA GLU A 94 26.37 6.85 9.50
C GLU A 94 26.38 8.37 9.31
N ASN A 95 26.45 8.85 8.07
CA ASN A 95 26.41 10.27 7.76
C ASN A 95 25.03 10.93 7.94
N MET A 96 23.99 10.15 8.19
CA MET A 96 22.62 10.62 8.43
C MET A 96 22.21 10.55 9.91
N LYS A 97 23.13 10.13 10.79
CA LYS A 97 22.79 9.86 12.20
C LYS A 97 22.24 11.10 12.92
N ASN A 98 22.82 12.26 12.67
CA ASN A 98 22.42 13.53 13.29
C ASN A 98 21.87 14.55 12.27
N VAL A 99 21.88 14.23 10.99
CA VAL A 99 21.40 15.11 9.91
C VAL A 99 20.13 14.51 9.28
N PRO A 100 18.93 15.00 9.64
CA PRO A 100 17.68 14.43 9.18
C PRO A 100 17.49 14.66 7.67
N ARG A 101 16.95 13.64 7.00
CA ARG A 101 16.57 13.74 5.59
C ARG A 101 15.35 14.66 5.42
N PRO A 102 15.37 15.61 4.50
CA PRO A 102 14.22 16.43 4.16
C PRO A 102 13.01 15.54 3.80
N SER A 103 11.83 15.89 4.28
CA SER A 103 10.58 15.14 4.04
C SER A 103 10.56 13.67 4.50
N HIS A 104 11.51 13.24 5.31
CA HIS A 104 11.50 11.95 6.01
C HIS A 104 11.04 12.10 7.46
N ALA A 105 10.73 10.99 8.12
CA ALA A 105 10.32 11.00 9.54
C ALA A 105 11.49 11.20 10.53
N ASP A 106 12.72 11.37 10.09
CA ASP A 106 13.92 11.41 10.93
C ASP A 106 13.82 12.45 12.05
N TYR A 107 13.48 13.71 11.71
CA TYR A 107 13.37 14.78 12.69
C TYR A 107 12.15 14.62 13.63
N PRO A 108 10.91 14.41 13.12
CA PRO A 108 9.76 14.17 14.00
C PRO A 108 9.95 12.97 14.92
N ALA A 109 10.59 11.90 14.44
CA ALA A 109 10.90 10.72 15.25
C ALA A 109 11.94 11.04 16.33
N PHE A 110 12.99 11.79 15.99
CA PHE A 110 13.97 12.25 16.96
C PHE A 110 13.31 13.01 18.11
N VAL A 111 12.47 13.98 17.79
CA VAL A 111 11.73 14.77 18.81
C VAL A 111 10.81 13.89 19.63
N LYS A 112 10.02 13.03 18.97
CA LYS A 112 9.03 12.19 19.64
C LYS A 112 9.63 11.18 20.60
N TYR A 113 10.78 10.60 20.26
CA TYR A 113 11.43 9.54 21.02
C TYR A 113 12.68 10.02 21.81
N GLY A 114 12.94 11.32 21.86
CA GLY A 114 14.12 11.88 22.54
C GLY A 114 15.45 11.35 21.98
N GLY A 115 15.49 11.00 20.67
CA GLY A 115 16.67 10.45 20.04
C GLY A 115 16.92 8.95 20.26
N ALA A 116 16.07 8.25 21.04
CA ALA A 116 16.23 6.82 21.34
C ALA A 116 15.75 5.87 20.23
N ASN A 117 15.12 6.39 19.15
CA ASN A 117 14.67 5.57 18.04
C ASN A 117 15.82 5.06 17.17
N ASP A 118 15.70 3.84 16.64
CA ASP A 118 16.63 3.38 15.59
C ASP A 118 16.49 4.23 14.34
N ARG A 119 17.59 4.88 13.94
CA ARG A 119 17.67 5.73 12.74
C ARG A 119 18.20 4.99 11.53
N SER A 120 18.65 3.75 11.69
CA SER A 120 19.23 2.93 10.62
C SER A 120 18.17 2.63 9.57
N GLY A 121 18.34 3.15 8.36
CA GLY A 121 17.40 2.93 7.25
C GLY A 121 15.97 3.47 7.43
N GLY A 122 15.73 4.22 8.52
CA GLY A 122 14.42 4.75 8.88
C GLY A 122 13.66 3.95 9.93
N GLY A 123 14.26 2.89 10.49
CA GLY A 123 13.70 2.11 11.60
C GLY A 123 12.27 1.63 11.32
N GLN A 124 11.35 1.93 12.24
CA GLN A 124 9.92 1.62 12.11
C GLN A 124 9.18 2.47 11.05
N PHE A 125 9.77 3.57 10.56
CA PHE A 125 9.20 4.41 9.49
C PHE A 125 9.63 3.98 8.08
N SER A 126 10.41 2.91 8.00
CA SER A 126 10.88 2.38 6.73
C SER A 126 9.76 1.74 5.92
N GLY A 127 9.79 1.89 4.59
CA GLY A 127 8.95 1.11 3.68
C GLY A 127 9.10 -0.41 3.83
N ARG A 128 10.12 -0.90 4.57
CA ARG A 128 10.30 -2.31 4.91
C ARG A 128 9.10 -2.89 5.66
N LEU A 129 8.42 -2.07 6.48
CA LEU A 129 7.26 -2.48 7.29
C LEU A 129 6.02 -2.81 6.43
N THR A 130 6.03 -2.48 5.13
CA THR A 130 4.98 -2.91 4.21
C THR A 130 5.11 -4.38 3.80
N ALA A 131 6.25 -5.05 4.04
CA ALA A 131 6.41 -6.48 3.73
C ALA A 131 5.46 -7.35 4.57
N PRO A 132 5.43 -7.24 5.91
CA PRO A 132 4.46 -7.97 6.73
C PRO A 132 3.00 -7.57 6.43
N LEU A 133 2.70 -6.31 6.06
CA LEU A 133 1.37 -5.92 5.59
C LEU A 133 0.98 -6.70 4.32
N CYS A 134 1.90 -6.87 3.36
CA CYS A 134 1.65 -7.64 2.14
C CYS A 134 1.39 -9.14 2.44
N VAL A 135 2.01 -9.72 3.47
CA VAL A 135 1.68 -11.09 3.91
C VAL A 135 0.23 -11.17 4.39
N ALA A 136 -0.20 -10.22 5.23
CA ALA A 136 -1.59 -10.16 5.69
C ALA A 136 -2.57 -9.93 4.54
N GLY A 137 -2.22 -9.04 3.59
CA GLY A 137 -3.01 -8.77 2.40
C GLY A 137 -3.18 -10.00 1.51
N ALA A 138 -2.11 -10.73 1.24
CA ALA A 138 -2.14 -11.95 0.43
C ALA A 138 -2.98 -13.07 1.07
N ILE A 139 -3.01 -13.16 2.40
CA ILE A 139 -3.90 -14.07 3.14
C ILE A 139 -5.36 -13.59 3.00
N SER A 140 -5.59 -12.30 3.23
CA SER A 140 -6.93 -11.71 3.16
C SER A 140 -7.54 -11.83 1.76
N GLU A 141 -6.75 -11.59 0.71
CA GLU A 141 -7.18 -11.75 -0.68
C GLU A 141 -7.64 -13.17 -1.00
N GLN A 142 -6.92 -14.18 -0.49
CA GLN A 142 -7.33 -15.58 -0.70
C GLN A 142 -8.67 -15.90 -0.03
N ILE A 143 -8.94 -15.37 1.15
CA ILE A 143 -10.21 -15.55 1.86
C ILE A 143 -11.33 -14.81 1.13
N LEU A 144 -11.08 -13.56 0.69
CA LEU A 144 -12.03 -12.75 -0.07
C LEU A 144 -12.40 -13.38 -1.42
N ALA A 145 -11.41 -13.91 -2.15
CA ALA A 145 -11.63 -14.54 -3.45
C ALA A 145 -12.61 -15.73 -3.36
N ARG A 146 -12.55 -16.52 -2.26
CA ARG A 146 -13.52 -17.60 -2.02
C ARG A 146 -14.95 -17.09 -1.75
N LYS A 147 -15.10 -15.83 -1.42
CA LYS A 147 -16.40 -15.15 -1.25
C LYS A 147 -16.84 -14.39 -2.51
N GLY A 148 -16.09 -14.54 -3.62
CA GLY A 148 -16.35 -13.81 -4.88
C GLY A 148 -15.95 -12.35 -4.85
N ILE A 149 -15.15 -11.92 -3.85
CA ILE A 149 -14.65 -10.54 -3.73
C ILE A 149 -13.22 -10.51 -4.26
N ASN A 150 -12.97 -9.64 -5.24
CA ASN A 150 -11.66 -9.48 -5.86
C ASN A 150 -11.10 -8.08 -5.58
N VAL A 151 -9.78 -8.03 -5.39
CA VAL A 151 -9.03 -6.79 -5.18
C VAL A 151 -7.91 -6.76 -6.21
N ALA A 152 -7.71 -5.62 -6.84
CA ALA A 152 -6.56 -5.38 -7.69
C ALA A 152 -6.16 -3.90 -7.65
N ALA A 153 -4.88 -3.64 -7.87
CA ALA A 153 -4.36 -2.29 -7.99
C ALA A 153 -3.36 -2.20 -9.15
N HIS A 154 -3.24 -1.00 -9.71
CA HIS A 154 -2.26 -0.69 -10.73
C HIS A 154 -1.62 0.68 -10.50
N LEU A 155 -0.51 0.92 -11.17
CA LEU A 155 0.14 2.22 -11.17
C LEU A 155 -0.59 3.12 -12.18
N SER A 156 -1.56 3.90 -11.72
CA SER A 156 -2.39 4.73 -12.60
C SER A 156 -1.68 6.00 -13.08
N ARG A 157 -0.61 6.44 -12.37
CA ARG A 157 0.22 7.58 -12.81
C ARG A 157 1.61 7.50 -12.22
N ALA A 158 2.64 7.80 -13.00
CA ALA A 158 3.99 8.05 -12.50
C ALA A 158 4.71 9.07 -13.38
N ALA A 159 5.52 9.94 -12.75
CA ALA A 159 6.32 10.94 -13.44
C ALA A 159 5.53 11.81 -14.46
N GLY A 160 4.25 12.06 -14.20
CA GLY A 160 3.36 12.85 -15.08
C GLY A 160 2.74 12.06 -16.22
N ILE A 161 2.99 10.77 -16.37
CA ILE A 161 2.38 9.88 -17.37
C ILE A 161 1.19 9.18 -16.70
N ASP A 162 0.03 9.17 -17.37
CA ASP A 162 -1.17 8.47 -16.92
C ASP A 162 -1.30 7.10 -17.61
N ASP A 163 -1.76 6.12 -16.85
CA ASP A 163 -2.21 4.82 -17.37
C ASP A 163 -3.72 4.85 -17.67
N THR A 164 -4.23 3.85 -18.35
CA THR A 164 -5.67 3.61 -18.52
C THR A 164 -6.30 3.31 -17.15
N PRO A 165 -7.35 4.02 -16.71
CA PRO A 165 -8.04 3.73 -15.46
C PRO A 165 -8.85 2.44 -15.54
N PHE A 166 -9.23 1.86 -14.39
CA PHE A 166 -10.26 0.84 -14.34
C PHE A 166 -11.60 1.40 -14.84
N ASP A 167 -12.43 0.53 -15.47
CA ASP A 167 -13.85 0.89 -15.67
C ASP A 167 -14.48 1.04 -14.27
N PRO A 168 -15.07 2.20 -13.96
CA PRO A 168 -15.59 2.45 -12.62
C PRO A 168 -16.82 1.61 -12.27
N CYS A 169 -17.59 1.16 -13.28
CA CYS A 169 -18.83 0.41 -13.06
C CYS A 169 -18.64 -1.10 -13.16
N ASP A 170 -17.75 -1.56 -14.02
CA ASP A 170 -17.53 -2.99 -14.29
C ASP A 170 -16.03 -3.28 -14.57
N PRO A 171 -15.17 -3.18 -13.57
CA PRO A 171 -13.74 -3.50 -13.74
C PRO A 171 -13.56 -4.96 -14.17
N ASP A 172 -12.87 -5.17 -15.30
CA ASP A 172 -12.63 -6.51 -15.86
C ASP A 172 -11.71 -7.35 -14.95
N ASN A 173 -12.21 -8.46 -14.43
CA ASN A 173 -11.43 -9.40 -13.64
C ASN A 173 -10.27 -10.03 -14.44
N GLY A 174 -10.35 -10.09 -15.77
CA GLY A 174 -9.23 -10.53 -16.62
C GLY A 174 -8.05 -9.55 -16.57
N ILE A 175 -8.32 -8.25 -16.43
CA ILE A 175 -7.30 -7.23 -16.17
C ILE A 175 -6.68 -7.45 -14.77
N PHE A 176 -7.50 -7.76 -13.76
CA PHE A 176 -7.00 -8.03 -12.41
C PHE A 176 -5.97 -9.17 -12.40
N GLU A 177 -6.28 -10.29 -13.04
CA GLU A 177 -5.36 -11.43 -13.10
C GLU A 177 -4.07 -11.10 -13.89
N LYS A 178 -4.16 -10.30 -14.95
CA LYS A 178 -2.97 -9.83 -15.69
C LYS A 178 -2.09 -8.94 -14.80
N LEU A 179 -2.67 -7.98 -14.06
CA LEU A 179 -1.94 -7.08 -13.17
C LEU A 179 -1.19 -7.82 -12.07
N LYS A 180 -1.77 -8.90 -11.52
CA LYS A 180 -1.13 -9.74 -10.50
C LYS A 180 0.14 -10.44 -10.98
N THR A 181 0.31 -10.61 -12.28
CA THR A 181 1.51 -11.23 -12.88
C THR A 181 2.56 -10.22 -13.34
N LYS A 182 2.18 -8.95 -13.51
CA LYS A 182 3.09 -7.90 -13.99
C LYS A 182 4.04 -7.41 -12.91
N LEU A 183 5.31 -7.23 -13.27
CA LEU A 183 6.31 -6.62 -12.40
C LEU A 183 6.25 -5.09 -12.41
N PHE A 184 5.79 -4.51 -13.52
CA PHE A 184 5.43 -3.10 -13.65
C PHE A 184 3.94 -3.05 -13.94
N PRO A 185 3.10 -2.85 -12.91
CA PRO A 185 1.68 -3.12 -12.98
C PRO A 185 0.90 -1.92 -13.56
N THR A 186 0.91 -1.76 -14.88
CA THR A 186 0.06 -0.85 -15.65
C THR A 186 -0.94 -1.65 -16.49
N ILE A 187 -2.09 -1.07 -16.81
CA ILE A 187 -3.11 -1.64 -17.70
C ILE A 187 -2.61 -1.52 -19.16
N ASP A 188 -2.18 -0.32 -19.56
CA ASP A 188 -1.55 -0.07 -20.87
C ASP A 188 -0.04 -0.28 -20.77
N ASP A 189 0.49 -1.21 -21.56
CA ASP A 189 1.93 -1.49 -21.60
C ASP A 189 2.73 -0.33 -22.20
N THR A 190 2.17 0.43 -23.13
CA THR A 190 2.83 1.59 -23.74
C THR A 190 3.04 2.69 -22.70
N ALA A 191 2.00 3.01 -21.93
CA ALA A 191 2.10 3.95 -20.81
C ALA A 191 3.13 3.47 -19.78
N GLY A 192 3.16 2.16 -19.51
CA GLY A 192 4.14 1.53 -18.61
C GLY A 192 5.59 1.72 -19.10
N GLU A 193 5.86 1.55 -20.37
CA GLU A 193 7.18 1.76 -20.96
C GLU A 193 7.63 3.24 -20.88
N GLU A 194 6.72 4.18 -21.13
CA GLU A 194 6.99 5.61 -20.99
C GLU A 194 7.27 5.99 -19.52
N MET A 195 6.48 5.47 -18.58
CA MET A 195 6.73 5.66 -17.14
C MET A 195 8.10 5.13 -16.72
N ILE A 196 8.48 3.92 -17.16
CA ILE A 196 9.79 3.32 -16.87
C ILE A 196 10.91 4.24 -17.38
N LYS A 197 10.80 4.75 -18.61
CA LYS A 197 11.77 5.68 -19.18
C LYS A 197 11.94 6.92 -18.31
N LYS A 198 10.85 7.55 -17.90
CA LYS A 198 10.88 8.75 -17.04
C LYS A 198 11.43 8.48 -15.64
N ILE A 199 11.12 7.34 -15.07
CA ILE A 199 11.67 6.90 -13.78
C ILE A 199 13.19 6.70 -13.88
N LEU A 200 13.68 6.13 -15.00
CA LEU A 200 15.11 5.94 -15.23
C LEU A 200 15.83 7.27 -15.46
N GLU A 201 15.23 8.22 -16.20
CA GLU A 201 15.77 9.59 -16.35
C GLU A 201 15.93 10.28 -14.98
N ALA A 202 14.93 10.16 -14.09
CA ALA A 202 15.03 10.70 -12.73
C ALA A 202 16.15 10.03 -11.93
N LYS A 203 16.28 8.71 -12.03
CA LYS A 203 17.35 7.94 -11.36
C LYS A 203 18.73 8.36 -11.83
N GLU A 204 18.93 8.56 -13.14
CA GLU A 204 20.20 9.05 -13.70
C GLU A 204 20.54 10.47 -13.22
N SER A 205 19.51 11.28 -12.98
CA SER A 205 19.64 12.61 -12.40
C SER A 205 19.80 12.62 -10.87
N LEU A 206 19.95 11.45 -10.24
CA LEU A 206 20.06 11.27 -8.79
C LEU A 206 18.82 11.77 -8.02
N ASP A 207 17.68 11.84 -8.66
CA ASP A 207 16.41 12.34 -8.14
C ASP A 207 15.35 11.22 -8.07
N SER A 208 14.12 11.55 -7.71
CA SER A 208 13.00 10.66 -7.62
C SER A 208 11.69 11.30 -8.09
N VAL A 209 10.72 10.48 -8.45
CA VAL A 209 9.40 10.91 -8.87
C VAL A 209 8.31 10.26 -8.03
N GLY A 210 7.16 10.94 -7.92
CA GLY A 210 5.96 10.42 -7.29
C GLY A 210 5.10 9.61 -8.26
N GLY A 211 4.00 9.09 -7.74
CA GLY A 211 3.01 8.38 -8.54
C GLY A 211 1.67 8.23 -7.83
N ILE A 212 0.70 7.70 -8.54
CA ILE A 212 -0.64 7.40 -8.05
C ILE A 212 -0.91 5.92 -8.29
N VAL A 213 -1.43 5.26 -7.27
CA VAL A 213 -1.92 3.87 -7.36
C VAL A 213 -3.44 3.93 -7.33
N GLU A 214 -4.09 3.37 -8.34
CA GLU A 214 -5.53 3.13 -8.35
C GLU A 214 -5.81 1.69 -7.90
N CYS A 215 -6.85 1.52 -7.08
CA CYS A 215 -7.29 0.23 -6.56
C CYS A 215 -8.79 0.05 -6.80
N ALA A 216 -9.15 -1.14 -7.22
CA ALA A 216 -10.53 -1.57 -7.40
C ALA A 216 -10.84 -2.76 -6.51
N VAL A 217 -12.05 -2.76 -5.90
CA VAL A 217 -12.62 -3.90 -5.17
C VAL A 217 -13.97 -4.22 -5.78
N THR A 218 -14.15 -5.45 -6.25
CA THR A 218 -15.40 -5.94 -6.86
C THR A 218 -16.03 -7.04 -6.02
N GLY A 219 -17.31 -7.33 -6.27
CA GLY A 219 -18.02 -8.43 -5.61
C GLY A 219 -18.59 -8.11 -4.23
N LEU A 220 -18.49 -6.86 -3.77
CA LEU A 220 -19.08 -6.43 -2.50
C LEU A 220 -20.59 -6.19 -2.64
N GLY A 221 -21.36 -6.69 -1.68
CA GLY A 221 -22.76 -6.29 -1.52
C GLY A 221 -22.88 -4.87 -0.94
N ALA A 222 -24.06 -4.28 -1.05
CA ALA A 222 -24.39 -3.01 -0.39
C ALA A 222 -24.49 -3.17 1.13
N GLY A 223 -24.16 -2.08 1.87
CA GLY A 223 -24.40 -1.96 3.31
C GLY A 223 -23.28 -2.44 4.23
N LEU A 224 -22.03 -2.59 3.73
CA LEU A 224 -20.84 -2.77 4.57
C LEU A 224 -20.27 -1.41 4.99
N GLY A 225 -19.75 -1.34 6.19
CA GLY A 225 -19.28 -0.10 6.81
C GLY A 225 -20.29 0.44 7.82
N ASP A 226 -19.97 1.57 8.43
CA ASP A 226 -20.79 2.23 9.43
C ASP A 226 -20.89 3.73 9.13
N PRO A 227 -21.97 4.41 9.54
CA PRO A 227 -22.08 5.85 9.35
C PRO A 227 -21.05 6.62 10.19
N ILE A 228 -20.76 7.84 9.75
CA ILE A 228 -19.88 8.85 10.35
C ILE A 228 -18.42 8.37 10.38
N PHE A 229 -17.84 8.00 11.53
CA PHE A 229 -16.41 7.75 11.69
C PHE A 229 -15.98 6.31 11.37
N GLY A 230 -16.92 5.36 11.37
CA GLY A 230 -16.68 3.97 11.00
C GLY A 230 -16.86 3.69 9.50
N SER A 231 -16.96 4.75 8.69
CA SER A 231 -17.24 4.63 7.25
C SER A 231 -16.21 3.78 6.51
N ALA A 232 -16.66 3.13 5.42
CA ALA A 232 -15.77 2.34 4.58
C ALA A 232 -14.60 3.19 4.05
N GLU A 233 -14.85 4.46 3.66
CA GLU A 233 -13.80 5.39 3.25
C GLU A 233 -12.82 5.68 4.38
N SER A 234 -13.32 5.93 5.60
CA SER A 234 -12.46 6.22 6.77
C SER A 234 -11.57 5.03 7.11
N ARG A 235 -12.12 3.81 7.06
CA ARG A 235 -11.37 2.57 7.34
C ARG A 235 -10.31 2.31 6.29
N ILE A 236 -10.66 2.40 5.00
CA ILE A 236 -9.70 2.25 3.89
C ILE A 236 -8.62 3.34 4.00
N SER A 237 -9.01 4.60 4.16
CA SER A 237 -8.06 5.72 4.26
C SER A 237 -7.10 5.56 5.43
N SER A 238 -7.59 5.15 6.60
CA SER A 238 -6.75 4.91 7.78
C SER A 238 -5.66 3.87 7.52
N MET A 239 -6.00 2.76 6.87
CA MET A 239 -5.03 1.73 6.51
C MET A 239 -4.05 2.23 5.44
N ILE A 240 -4.54 2.93 4.42
CA ILE A 240 -3.71 3.46 3.32
C ILE A 240 -2.71 4.51 3.83
N PHE A 241 -3.11 5.41 4.75
CA PHE A 241 -2.17 6.35 5.38
C PHE A 241 -1.15 5.69 6.32
N GLY A 242 -1.35 4.44 6.70
CA GLY A 242 -0.35 3.61 7.35
C GLY A 242 0.82 3.21 6.44
N ILE A 243 0.66 3.32 5.12
CA ILE A 243 1.72 3.05 4.14
C ILE A 243 2.62 4.29 4.01
N GLY A 244 3.92 4.10 4.24
CA GLY A 244 4.88 5.21 4.13
C GLY A 244 4.91 5.82 2.73
N GLY A 245 4.90 7.15 2.67
CA GLY A 245 4.95 7.92 1.41
C GLY A 245 3.59 8.36 0.87
N VAL A 246 2.48 7.85 1.38
CA VAL A 246 1.13 8.31 1.02
C VAL A 246 0.93 9.77 1.44
N ARG A 247 0.33 10.57 0.55
CA ARG A 247 0.03 11.99 0.76
C ARG A 247 -1.42 12.37 0.48
N GLY A 248 -2.18 11.49 -0.17
CA GLY A 248 -3.58 11.71 -0.46
C GLY A 248 -4.29 10.43 -0.82
N ILE A 249 -5.60 10.42 -0.65
CA ILE A 249 -6.51 9.38 -1.12
C ILE A 249 -7.79 10.06 -1.60
N GLU A 250 -8.38 9.53 -2.66
CA GLU A 250 -9.68 9.95 -3.16
C GLU A 250 -10.48 8.76 -3.66
N PHE A 251 -11.82 8.86 -3.60
CA PHE A 251 -12.75 7.82 -4.01
C PHE A 251 -13.59 8.31 -5.20
N GLY A 252 -13.81 7.45 -6.21
CA GLY A 252 -14.60 7.78 -7.40
C GLY A 252 -14.10 9.04 -8.11
N ALA A 253 -14.99 10.03 -8.28
CA ALA A 253 -14.66 11.33 -8.87
C ALA A 253 -13.64 12.13 -8.04
N GLY A 254 -13.54 11.83 -6.73
CA GLY A 254 -12.55 12.44 -5.84
C GLY A 254 -12.65 13.96 -5.82
N PHE A 255 -11.52 14.65 -5.95
CA PHE A 255 -11.48 16.11 -5.96
C PHE A 255 -12.21 16.75 -7.15
N SER A 256 -12.36 16.03 -8.28
CA SER A 256 -13.12 16.54 -9.44
C SER A 256 -14.60 16.77 -9.13
N ALA A 257 -15.14 16.12 -8.09
CA ALA A 257 -16.52 16.34 -7.63
C ALA A 257 -16.80 17.80 -7.27
N ALA A 258 -15.78 18.58 -6.86
CA ALA A 258 -15.91 19.99 -6.53
C ALA A 258 -16.30 20.87 -7.75
N ASP A 259 -15.97 20.42 -8.95
CA ASP A 259 -16.26 21.12 -10.21
C ASP A 259 -17.53 20.59 -10.90
N MET A 260 -18.20 19.59 -10.30
CA MET A 260 -19.40 18.95 -10.87
C MET A 260 -20.67 19.57 -10.30
N THR A 261 -21.72 19.61 -11.11
CA THR A 261 -23.08 19.88 -10.60
C THR A 261 -23.70 18.60 -10.04
N GLY A 262 -24.66 18.72 -9.12
CA GLY A 262 -25.33 17.55 -8.55
C GLY A 262 -25.96 16.63 -9.61
N SER A 263 -26.53 17.18 -10.66
CA SER A 263 -27.11 16.42 -11.77
C SER A 263 -26.09 15.61 -12.59
N VAL A 264 -24.83 16.03 -12.58
CA VAL A 264 -23.71 15.32 -13.24
C VAL A 264 -23.05 14.33 -12.29
N HIS A 265 -22.87 14.69 -11.02
CA HIS A 265 -22.22 13.84 -10.03
C HIS A 265 -23.12 12.69 -9.55
N ASN A 266 -24.42 12.93 -9.42
CA ASN A 266 -25.36 11.89 -8.92
C ASN A 266 -25.36 10.66 -9.82
N ASP A 267 -25.20 9.48 -9.21
CA ASP A 267 -25.20 8.21 -9.90
C ASP A 267 -26.62 7.63 -9.95
N PRO A 268 -27.32 7.63 -11.13
CA PRO A 268 -28.70 7.16 -11.22
C PRO A 268 -28.79 5.67 -10.95
N TYR A 269 -29.76 5.26 -10.14
CA TYR A 269 -30.04 3.84 -9.88
C TYR A 269 -30.63 3.14 -11.11
N CYS A 270 -30.25 1.88 -11.30
CA CYS A 270 -30.80 0.98 -12.32
C CYS A 270 -30.93 -0.44 -11.77
N LEU A 271 -31.59 -1.32 -12.51
CA LEU A 271 -31.68 -2.75 -12.22
C LEU A 271 -30.85 -3.53 -13.24
N ILE A 272 -29.88 -4.30 -12.75
CA ILE A 272 -29.11 -5.26 -13.56
C ILE A 272 -29.32 -6.64 -12.90
N ASP A 273 -29.92 -7.58 -13.63
CA ASP A 273 -30.24 -8.95 -13.14
C ASP A 273 -30.92 -8.95 -11.77
N SER A 274 -31.95 -8.11 -11.62
CA SER A 274 -32.72 -7.90 -10.39
C SER A 274 -31.92 -7.36 -9.20
N THR A 275 -30.70 -6.89 -9.44
CA THR A 275 -29.84 -6.24 -8.43
C THR A 275 -29.84 -4.73 -8.65
N VAL A 276 -29.99 -3.98 -7.57
CA VAL A 276 -29.87 -2.52 -7.62
C VAL A 276 -28.39 -2.15 -7.82
N LYS A 277 -28.13 -1.38 -8.87
CA LYS A 277 -26.82 -0.84 -9.25
C LYS A 277 -26.98 0.65 -9.57
N THR A 278 -25.90 1.29 -9.98
CA THR A 278 -25.93 2.65 -10.55
C THR A 278 -25.37 2.63 -11.96
N VAL A 279 -25.83 3.59 -12.80
CA VAL A 279 -25.40 3.73 -14.21
C VAL A 279 -23.97 4.26 -14.31
N THR A 280 -23.59 5.12 -13.38
CA THR A 280 -22.25 5.69 -13.20
C THR A 280 -21.76 5.37 -11.78
N ASN A 281 -20.51 5.65 -11.47
CA ASN A 281 -19.92 5.36 -10.16
C ASN A 281 -19.03 6.53 -9.69
N ASN A 282 -19.55 7.75 -9.75
CA ASN A 282 -18.84 8.94 -9.33
C ASN A 282 -18.54 8.93 -7.81
N HIS A 283 -19.41 8.29 -7.01
CA HIS A 283 -19.19 8.10 -5.57
C HIS A 283 -18.12 7.03 -5.24
N GLY A 284 -17.64 6.26 -6.23
CA GLY A 284 -16.58 5.27 -6.03
C GLY A 284 -16.98 4.06 -5.18
N GLY A 285 -18.25 3.62 -5.24
CA GLY A 285 -18.76 2.43 -4.56
C GLY A 285 -19.16 2.61 -3.10
N ILE A 286 -19.09 3.82 -2.54
CA ILE A 286 -19.41 4.12 -1.14
C ILE A 286 -20.30 5.36 -1.04
N ILE A 287 -21.43 5.25 -0.35
CA ILE A 287 -22.39 6.35 -0.13
C ILE A 287 -22.76 6.38 1.35
N GLY A 288 -22.60 7.55 1.99
CA GLY A 288 -22.94 7.70 3.40
C GLY A 288 -22.15 6.81 4.35
N GLY A 289 -20.94 6.39 3.95
CA GLY A 289 -20.08 5.52 4.72
C GLY A 289 -20.28 4.02 4.48
N LEU A 290 -21.26 3.66 3.65
CA LEU A 290 -21.66 2.28 3.37
C LEU A 290 -21.35 1.92 1.92
N THR A 291 -20.94 0.68 1.67
CA THR A 291 -20.81 0.15 0.31
C THR A 291 -22.14 0.21 -0.42
N SER A 292 -22.14 0.61 -1.68
CA SER A 292 -23.36 0.73 -2.51
C SER A 292 -23.70 -0.52 -3.32
N GLY A 293 -22.79 -1.52 -3.34
CA GLY A 293 -22.89 -2.68 -4.24
C GLY A 293 -22.25 -2.46 -5.60
N MET A 294 -21.77 -1.23 -5.88
CA MET A 294 -20.87 -0.93 -7.00
C MET A 294 -19.42 -1.25 -6.62
N PRO A 295 -18.50 -1.36 -7.60
CA PRO A 295 -17.07 -1.48 -7.32
C PRO A 295 -16.58 -0.33 -6.44
N ILE A 296 -15.76 -0.62 -5.42
CA ILE A 296 -15.02 0.43 -4.74
C ILE A 296 -13.84 0.80 -5.63
N ILE A 297 -13.75 2.07 -6.03
CA ILE A 297 -12.63 2.63 -6.78
C ILE A 297 -12.02 3.77 -5.97
N PHE A 298 -10.73 3.68 -5.70
CA PHE A 298 -9.99 4.75 -5.03
C PHE A 298 -8.57 4.89 -5.56
N ARG A 299 -7.98 6.06 -5.37
CA ARG A 299 -6.63 6.39 -5.78
C ARG A 299 -5.82 6.90 -4.60
N ALA A 300 -4.58 6.43 -4.47
CA ALA A 300 -3.65 6.83 -3.43
C ALA A 300 -2.42 7.51 -4.05
N ALA A 301 -2.13 8.74 -3.64
CA ALA A 301 -1.00 9.52 -4.11
C ALA A 301 0.24 9.29 -3.24
N PHE A 302 1.35 8.96 -3.88
CA PHE A 302 2.66 8.74 -3.27
C PHE A 302 3.61 9.87 -3.64
N LYS A 303 4.22 10.48 -2.63
CA LYS A 303 5.27 11.48 -2.85
C LYS A 303 6.53 10.85 -3.46
N PRO A 304 7.41 11.65 -4.10
CA PRO A 304 8.74 11.21 -4.45
C PRO A 304 9.51 10.69 -3.23
N THR A 305 10.42 9.76 -3.45
CA THR A 305 11.30 9.23 -2.40
C THR A 305 12.16 10.37 -1.82
N PRO A 306 12.15 10.60 -0.50
CA PRO A 306 12.91 11.71 0.10
C PRO A 306 14.41 11.45 0.13
N SER A 307 14.84 10.19 0.06
CA SER A 307 16.24 9.81 -0.02
C SER A 307 16.70 9.87 -1.47
N ILE A 308 17.31 10.98 -1.88
CA ILE A 308 17.85 11.22 -3.23
C ILE A 308 19.35 11.48 -3.17
N GLY A 309 20.04 11.27 -4.28
CA GLY A 309 21.50 11.51 -4.39
C GLY A 309 21.88 12.97 -4.58
N LEU A 310 20.92 13.83 -4.95
CA LEU A 310 21.17 15.27 -5.04
C LEU A 310 21.43 15.86 -3.66
N PRO A 311 22.43 16.79 -3.50
CA PRO A 311 22.67 17.47 -2.25
C PRO A 311 21.44 18.26 -1.79
N GLN A 312 21.03 18.05 -0.54
CA GLN A 312 19.87 18.71 0.05
C GLN A 312 20.27 19.55 1.25
N ARG A 313 19.55 20.66 1.48
CA ARG A 313 19.72 21.46 2.71
C ARG A 313 19.11 20.71 3.88
N SER A 314 19.80 20.67 5.00
CA SER A 314 19.35 20.08 6.26
C SER A 314 20.00 20.83 7.44
N VAL A 315 19.87 20.28 8.63
CA VAL A 315 20.48 20.79 9.86
C VAL A 315 21.18 19.65 10.60
N ASP A 316 22.30 19.95 11.24
CA ASP A 316 22.88 19.04 12.21
C ASP A 316 22.16 19.22 13.56
N LEU A 317 21.58 18.16 14.10
CA LEU A 317 20.76 18.21 15.31
C LEU A 317 21.57 18.36 16.61
N ASP A 318 22.89 18.11 16.58
CA ASP A 318 23.77 18.27 17.73
C ASP A 318 24.31 19.69 17.82
N SER A 319 24.83 20.22 16.69
CA SER A 319 25.36 21.58 16.64
C SER A 319 24.31 22.67 16.42
N LEU A 320 23.10 22.29 15.94
CA LEU A 320 22.02 23.17 15.50
C LEU A 320 22.44 24.14 14.38
N GLU A 321 23.32 23.70 13.51
CA GLU A 321 23.81 24.47 12.35
C GLU A 321 23.20 23.94 11.05
N GLU A 322 22.96 24.87 10.10
CA GLU A 322 22.56 24.48 8.74
C GLU A 322 23.70 23.72 8.05
N THR A 323 23.37 22.63 7.38
CA THR A 323 24.34 21.80 6.67
C THR A 323 23.76 21.27 5.35
N ARG A 324 24.61 20.62 4.56
CA ARG A 324 24.22 19.89 3.35
C ARG A 324 24.30 18.40 3.61
N LEU A 325 23.24 17.71 3.23
CA LEU A 325 23.13 16.25 3.28
C LEU A 325 23.29 15.70 1.86
N GLU A 326 24.26 14.82 1.66
CA GLU A 326 24.41 13.99 0.47
C GLU A 326 24.15 12.54 0.87
N ILE A 327 23.09 11.97 0.33
CA ILE A 327 22.71 10.61 0.67
C ILE A 327 23.36 9.66 -0.35
N ARG A 328 24.30 8.87 0.15
CA ARG A 328 24.93 7.80 -0.63
C ARG A 328 24.22 6.49 -0.31
N GLY A 329 23.52 5.90 -1.27
CA GLY A 329 22.82 4.67 -0.99
C GLY A 329 21.93 4.17 -2.12
N ARG A 330 21.20 3.11 -1.82
CA ARG A 330 20.34 2.39 -2.78
C ARG A 330 18.90 2.83 -2.60
N HIS A 331 18.46 3.82 -3.36
CA HIS A 331 17.13 4.41 -3.23
C HIS A 331 16.21 3.96 -4.37
N ASP A 332 14.90 3.97 -4.10
CA ASP A 332 13.89 3.79 -5.13
C ASP A 332 13.69 5.12 -5.87
N PRO A 333 13.86 5.18 -7.19
CA PRO A 333 13.55 6.39 -7.96
C PRO A 333 12.06 6.68 -8.03
N CYS A 334 11.20 5.67 -7.82
CA CYS A 334 9.75 5.80 -7.69
C CYS A 334 9.20 4.70 -6.78
N ILE A 335 8.79 5.07 -5.57
CA ILE A 335 8.21 4.09 -4.62
C ILE A 335 6.83 3.61 -5.02
N ALA A 336 6.07 4.39 -5.81
CA ALA A 336 4.69 4.07 -6.17
C ALA A 336 4.56 2.72 -6.89
N VAL A 337 5.54 2.34 -7.72
CA VAL A 337 5.56 1.02 -8.40
C VAL A 337 5.50 -0.12 -7.39
N ARG A 338 6.33 -0.06 -6.34
CA ARG A 338 6.38 -1.08 -5.28
C ARG A 338 5.26 -0.94 -4.26
N ALA A 339 4.60 0.21 -4.24
CA ALA A 339 3.46 0.46 -3.38
C ALA A 339 2.16 -0.17 -3.91
N VAL A 340 2.08 -0.51 -5.20
CA VAL A 340 0.88 -1.14 -5.79
C VAL A 340 0.42 -2.37 -4.97
N PRO A 341 1.23 -3.40 -4.73
CA PRO A 341 0.80 -4.52 -3.90
C PRO A 341 0.59 -4.13 -2.42
N CYS A 342 1.18 -3.05 -1.94
CA CYS A 342 0.93 -2.57 -0.57
C CYS A 342 -0.48 -1.96 -0.43
N VAL A 343 -0.93 -1.20 -1.45
CA VAL A 343 -2.29 -0.63 -1.52
C VAL A 343 -3.32 -1.74 -1.65
N GLU A 344 -3.06 -2.72 -2.51
CA GLU A 344 -3.90 -3.91 -2.70
C GLU A 344 -4.02 -4.70 -1.38
N ALA A 345 -2.90 -4.92 -0.69
CA ALA A 345 -2.89 -5.58 0.62
C ALA A 345 -3.71 -4.81 1.68
N ALA A 346 -3.53 -3.50 1.74
CA ALA A 346 -4.26 -2.64 2.67
C ALA A 346 -5.78 -2.68 2.40
N ALA A 347 -6.18 -2.62 1.13
CA ALA A 347 -7.58 -2.77 0.71
C ALA A 347 -8.13 -4.16 1.10
N ALA A 348 -7.39 -5.23 0.80
CA ALA A 348 -7.83 -6.60 1.09
C ALA A 348 -8.02 -6.84 2.60
N VAL A 349 -7.09 -6.40 3.45
CA VAL A 349 -7.22 -6.50 4.91
C VAL A 349 -8.43 -5.72 5.41
N THR A 350 -8.60 -4.47 4.96
CA THR A 350 -9.72 -3.62 5.40
C THR A 350 -11.07 -4.19 4.96
N VAL A 351 -11.15 -4.66 3.72
CA VAL A 351 -12.39 -5.27 3.19
C VAL A 351 -12.72 -6.55 3.94
N LEU A 352 -11.73 -7.41 4.21
CA LEU A 352 -11.96 -8.63 4.98
C LEU A 352 -12.43 -8.30 6.40
N ASP A 353 -11.83 -7.30 7.05
CA ASP A 353 -12.25 -6.84 8.38
C ASP A 353 -13.73 -6.37 8.38
N MET A 354 -14.18 -5.64 7.34
CA MET A 354 -15.58 -5.25 7.20
C MET A 354 -16.51 -6.44 6.94
N VAL A 355 -16.11 -7.38 6.08
CA VAL A 355 -16.91 -8.56 5.71
C VAL A 355 -17.12 -9.50 6.89
N LEU A 356 -16.15 -9.62 7.79
CA LEU A 356 -16.24 -10.49 8.98
C LEU A 356 -17.02 -9.86 10.14
N GLY A 357 -17.32 -8.56 10.06
CA GLY A 357 -18.14 -7.86 11.05
C GLY A 357 -19.64 -7.84 10.76
N LYS A 358 -20.05 -8.48 9.66
CA LYS A 358 -21.45 -8.51 9.20
C LYS A 358 -22.26 -9.65 9.82
#